data_47ee830e1e5c6b9c9b665fdd94018a84
#
_entry.id   47ee830e1e5c6b9c9b665fdd94018a84
#
_cell.length_a   1.000
_cell.length_b   1.000
_cell.length_c   1.000
_cell.angle_alpha   90.00
_cell.angle_beta   90.00
_cell.angle_gamma   90.00
#
_symmetry.space_group_name_H-M   'P 1'
#
loop_
_entity.id
_entity.type
_entity.pdbx_description
1 polymer ?
#
loop_
_entity_poly.entity_id
_entity_poly.type
_entity_poly.pdbx_seq_one_letter_code
_entity_poly.pdbx_strand_id
1 'polypeptide(L)'
;MALYLVTGGAGFIGSNIVEELVKKGEKIRILDDFSTGKRENIDGVKDSIELIEGDLRDWEIVKRVMAGVDFVLHQGALPSVERSIEDPLTTTKVNILGTLNVLSAAREAKVERLVYASSSSVYGDTPTLPKKEGMKANPQSPYAVTKLIGEEYCRIYYSIYGLETVCLRYFNVFGPRQDPGSQYAAVIPKFITLMLKGKSPPIYGDGEQSRDFTFIDNVVEANLQACTAKGAPGEVFNIAYGKRVTINELVERLNKILQTRIEPTYQSPRKGDVRHSLADISQARKTLHYSPEIGFDEGLEKTVQGFRGTFF
;
A
#
# COMPACT_ATOMS: atom_id res chain seq x y z
N MET A 1 4.83 -25.43 4.01
CA MET A 1 3.61 -24.59 4.03
C MET A 1 3.70 -23.73 5.27
N ALA A 2 3.97 -22.45 5.07
CA ALA A 2 4.12 -21.49 6.15
C ALA A 2 2.78 -20.85 6.52
N LEU A 3 2.65 -20.35 7.76
CA LEU A 3 1.49 -19.59 8.21
C LEU A 3 1.80 -18.09 8.13
N TYR A 4 1.07 -17.39 7.27
CA TYR A 4 1.15 -15.94 7.11
C TYR A 4 0.04 -15.24 7.88
N LEU A 5 0.38 -14.22 8.68
CA LEU A 5 -0.59 -13.27 9.21
C LEU A 5 -0.60 -12.03 8.32
N VAL A 6 -1.75 -11.73 7.71
CA VAL A 6 -1.95 -10.48 6.96
C VAL A 6 -2.85 -9.56 7.78
N THR A 7 -2.28 -8.52 8.38
CA THR A 7 -3.11 -7.49 9.02
C THR A 7 -3.62 -6.51 7.96
N GLY A 8 -4.86 -6.06 8.08
CA GLY A 8 -5.51 -5.30 7.01
C GLY A 8 -5.77 -6.15 5.76
N GLY A 9 -5.98 -7.46 5.95
CA GLY A 9 -6.13 -8.43 4.88
C GLY A 9 -7.40 -8.29 4.03
N ALA A 10 -8.41 -7.58 4.52
CA ALA A 10 -9.61 -7.22 3.76
C ALA A 10 -9.50 -5.87 3.04
N GLY A 11 -8.39 -5.14 3.23
CA GLY A 11 -8.08 -3.90 2.51
C GLY A 11 -7.64 -4.15 1.06
N PHE A 12 -7.40 -3.06 0.33
CA PHE A 12 -6.98 -3.11 -1.08
C PHE A 12 -5.69 -3.93 -1.28
N ILE A 13 -4.60 -3.57 -0.62
CA ILE A 13 -3.31 -4.27 -0.80
C ILE A 13 -3.35 -5.64 -0.14
N GLY A 14 -3.87 -5.72 1.10
CA GLY A 14 -3.91 -6.96 1.87
C GLY A 14 -4.69 -8.07 1.18
N SER A 15 -5.85 -7.78 0.58
CA SER A 15 -6.65 -8.80 -0.11
C SER A 15 -5.99 -9.35 -1.38
N ASN A 16 -5.20 -8.53 -2.09
CA ASN A 16 -4.42 -9.03 -3.23
C ASN A 16 -3.27 -9.93 -2.78
N ILE A 17 -2.61 -9.60 -1.66
CA ILE A 17 -1.58 -10.46 -1.03
C ILE A 17 -2.20 -11.78 -0.59
N VAL A 18 -3.36 -11.74 0.10
CA VAL A 18 -4.07 -12.93 0.57
C VAL A 18 -4.41 -13.86 -0.59
N GLU A 19 -4.98 -13.32 -1.67
CA GLU A 19 -5.33 -14.12 -2.85
C GLU A 19 -4.10 -14.81 -3.46
N GLU A 20 -2.97 -14.11 -3.57
CA GLU A 20 -1.75 -14.70 -4.11
C GLU A 20 -1.17 -15.77 -3.20
N LEU A 21 -1.21 -15.59 -1.86
CA LEU A 21 -0.79 -16.61 -0.91
C LEU A 21 -1.68 -17.87 -0.98
N VAL A 22 -3.01 -17.71 -1.16
CA VAL A 22 -3.93 -18.83 -1.37
C VAL A 22 -3.57 -19.58 -2.66
N LYS A 23 -3.29 -18.88 -3.77
CA LYS A 23 -2.84 -19.51 -5.03
C LYS A 23 -1.53 -20.29 -4.86
N LYS A 24 -0.64 -19.84 -4.00
CA LYS A 24 0.63 -20.53 -3.67
C LYS A 24 0.45 -21.68 -2.68
N GLY A 25 -0.76 -21.90 -2.15
CA GLY A 25 -1.08 -22.99 -1.23
C GLY A 25 -0.57 -22.76 0.19
N GLU A 26 -0.32 -21.53 0.61
CA GLU A 26 0.11 -21.20 1.96
C GLU A 26 -1.06 -21.14 2.93
N LYS A 27 -0.78 -21.21 4.24
CA LYS A 27 -1.78 -20.99 5.29
C LYS A 27 -1.88 -19.50 5.60
N ILE A 28 -3.11 -19.00 5.67
CA ILE A 28 -3.34 -17.55 5.84
C ILE A 28 -4.25 -17.30 7.03
N ARG A 29 -3.83 -16.40 7.89
CA ARG A 29 -4.64 -15.77 8.92
C ARG A 29 -4.76 -14.29 8.62
N ILE A 30 -5.97 -13.73 8.74
CA ILE A 30 -6.26 -12.31 8.53
C ILE A 30 -6.70 -11.70 9.86
N LEU A 31 -6.17 -10.51 10.17
CA LEU A 31 -6.69 -9.61 11.19
C LEU A 31 -7.13 -8.31 10.52
N ASP A 32 -8.43 -8.00 10.58
CA ASP A 32 -9.02 -6.78 10.00
C ASP A 32 -10.21 -6.32 10.86
N ASP A 33 -10.36 -5.02 11.07
CA ASP A 33 -11.50 -4.44 11.80
C ASP A 33 -12.61 -3.92 10.86
N PHE A 34 -12.42 -4.07 9.56
CA PHE A 34 -13.30 -3.61 8.48
C PHE A 34 -13.61 -2.10 8.49
N SER A 35 -12.81 -1.30 9.19
CA SER A 35 -12.96 0.17 9.19
C SER A 35 -12.68 0.79 7.82
N THR A 36 -11.84 0.14 7.01
CA THR A 36 -11.54 0.50 5.62
C THR A 36 -11.51 -0.70 4.69
N GLY A 37 -11.29 -1.89 5.20
CA GLY A 37 -11.40 -3.15 4.49
C GLY A 37 -12.84 -3.52 4.17
N LYS A 38 -13.05 -4.37 3.18
CA LYS A 38 -14.38 -4.83 2.73
C LYS A 38 -14.41 -6.35 2.70
N ARG A 39 -15.51 -6.95 3.20
CA ARG A 39 -15.68 -8.42 3.18
C ARG A 39 -15.65 -8.96 1.76
N GLU A 40 -16.24 -8.23 0.81
CA GLU A 40 -16.28 -8.60 -0.61
C GLU A 40 -14.87 -8.81 -1.21
N ASN A 41 -13.85 -8.14 -0.67
CA ASN A 41 -12.47 -8.30 -1.16
C ASN A 41 -11.89 -9.68 -0.88
N ILE A 42 -12.43 -10.42 0.09
CA ILE A 42 -11.94 -11.74 0.53
C ILE A 42 -12.96 -12.87 0.35
N ASP A 43 -14.17 -12.58 -0.14
CA ASP A 43 -15.23 -13.57 -0.33
C ASP A 43 -14.80 -14.76 -1.21
N GLY A 44 -14.02 -14.49 -2.26
CA GLY A 44 -13.53 -15.52 -3.18
C GLY A 44 -12.55 -16.52 -2.57
N VAL A 45 -12.00 -16.21 -1.38
CA VAL A 45 -10.99 -17.04 -0.70
C VAL A 45 -11.36 -17.39 0.74
N LYS A 46 -12.58 -17.08 1.19
CA LYS A 46 -13.03 -17.22 2.58
C LYS A 46 -12.84 -18.62 3.16
N ASP A 47 -13.01 -19.66 2.36
CA ASP A 47 -12.89 -21.06 2.80
C ASP A 47 -11.44 -21.54 2.91
N SER A 48 -10.48 -20.72 2.46
CA SER A 48 -9.04 -20.98 2.46
C SER A 48 -8.26 -20.15 3.47
N ILE A 49 -8.95 -19.36 4.30
CA ILE A 49 -8.33 -18.43 5.24
C ILE A 49 -8.92 -18.55 6.65
N GLU A 50 -8.13 -18.21 7.65
CA GLU A 50 -8.61 -17.96 9.01
C GLU A 50 -8.82 -16.46 9.20
N LEU A 51 -10.08 -16.03 9.24
CA LEU A 51 -10.44 -14.61 9.42
C LEU A 51 -10.72 -14.32 10.90
N ILE A 52 -10.00 -13.37 11.45
CA ILE A 52 -10.27 -12.80 12.78
C ILE A 52 -10.63 -11.32 12.61
N GLU A 53 -11.84 -10.96 13.01
CA GLU A 53 -12.26 -9.57 13.11
C GLU A 53 -11.72 -8.97 14.41
N GLY A 54 -10.96 -7.87 14.29
CA GLY A 54 -10.37 -7.23 15.47
C GLY A 54 -9.49 -6.05 15.14
N ASP A 55 -9.28 -5.24 16.16
CA ASP A 55 -8.54 -3.98 16.11
C ASP A 55 -7.07 -4.20 16.47
N LEU A 56 -6.15 -3.61 15.71
CA LEU A 56 -4.71 -3.62 15.98
C LEU A 56 -4.34 -2.99 17.33
N ARG A 57 -5.20 -2.12 17.86
CA ARG A 57 -5.01 -1.48 19.17
C ARG A 57 -5.31 -2.42 20.34
N ASP A 58 -6.04 -3.51 20.09
CA ASP A 58 -6.34 -4.52 21.11
C ASP A 58 -5.19 -5.52 21.22
N TRP A 59 -4.41 -5.37 22.29
CA TRP A 59 -3.25 -6.22 22.57
C TRP A 59 -3.60 -7.70 22.64
N GLU A 60 -4.70 -8.07 23.29
CA GLU A 60 -5.05 -9.48 23.51
C GLU A 60 -5.44 -10.16 22.19
N ILE A 61 -6.13 -9.44 21.30
CA ILE A 61 -6.45 -9.94 19.97
C ILE A 61 -5.17 -10.10 19.15
N VAL A 62 -4.31 -9.07 19.11
CA VAL A 62 -3.06 -9.10 18.34
C VAL A 62 -2.15 -10.21 18.82
N LYS A 63 -2.01 -10.40 20.13
CA LYS A 63 -1.22 -11.47 20.72
C LYS A 63 -1.79 -12.86 20.37
N ARG A 64 -3.11 -13.04 20.44
CA ARG A 64 -3.77 -14.31 20.12
C ARG A 64 -3.57 -14.69 18.66
N VAL A 65 -3.74 -13.77 17.73
CA VAL A 65 -3.62 -14.06 16.28
C VAL A 65 -2.19 -14.31 15.84
N MET A 66 -1.20 -13.96 16.65
CA MET A 66 0.22 -14.18 16.35
C MET A 66 0.69 -15.61 16.64
N ALA A 67 -0.11 -16.43 17.32
CA ALA A 67 0.29 -17.80 17.70
C ALA A 67 0.56 -18.68 16.47
N GLY A 68 1.77 -19.23 16.38
CA GLY A 68 2.23 -20.14 15.33
C GLY A 68 2.46 -19.48 13.96
N VAL A 69 2.49 -18.16 13.89
CA VAL A 69 2.75 -17.40 12.64
C VAL A 69 4.24 -17.45 12.31
N ASP A 70 4.55 -17.78 11.05
CA ASP A 70 5.92 -17.77 10.51
C ASP A 70 6.24 -16.36 9.96
N PHE A 71 5.34 -15.77 9.17
CA PHE A 71 5.54 -14.45 8.53
C PHE A 71 4.38 -13.50 8.81
N VAL A 72 4.70 -12.23 9.06
CA VAL A 72 3.71 -11.17 9.19
C VAL A 72 3.83 -10.20 8.02
N LEU A 73 2.71 -9.98 7.30
CA LEU A 73 2.56 -8.94 6.29
C LEU A 73 1.67 -7.84 6.86
N HIS A 74 2.31 -6.81 7.42
CA HIS A 74 1.61 -5.76 8.18
C HIS A 74 1.15 -4.64 7.25
N GLN A 75 -0.09 -4.81 6.69
CA GLN A 75 -0.76 -3.83 5.82
C GLN A 75 -1.76 -2.96 6.57
N GLY A 76 -2.21 -3.39 7.75
CA GLY A 76 -3.23 -2.72 8.55
C GLY A 76 -2.80 -1.33 9.01
N ALA A 77 -3.51 -0.31 8.52
CA ALA A 77 -3.31 1.08 8.88
C ALA A 77 -4.52 1.92 8.42
N LEU A 78 -4.74 3.07 9.02
CA LEU A 78 -5.59 4.10 8.43
C LEU A 78 -4.79 4.84 7.36
N PRO A 79 -5.05 4.59 6.05
CA PRO A 79 -4.41 5.28 4.95
C PRO A 79 -5.02 6.67 4.77
N SER A 80 -4.37 7.54 4.03
CA SER A 80 -4.80 8.87 3.61
C SER A 80 -4.21 10.02 4.43
N VAL A 81 -3.61 10.92 3.67
CA VAL A 81 -3.06 12.19 4.18
C VAL A 81 -4.19 13.05 4.73
N GLU A 82 -5.27 13.24 3.96
CA GLU A 82 -6.39 14.12 4.32
C GLU A 82 -7.06 13.65 5.62
N ARG A 83 -7.41 12.36 5.74
CA ARG A 83 -7.96 11.79 6.97
C ARG A 83 -7.06 12.06 8.18
N SER A 84 -5.75 11.91 8.01
CA SER A 84 -4.80 12.11 9.09
C SER A 84 -4.70 13.56 9.57
N ILE A 85 -5.02 14.51 8.69
CA ILE A 85 -5.10 15.94 9.04
C ILE A 85 -6.40 16.23 9.81
N GLU A 86 -7.50 15.60 9.40
CA GLU A 86 -8.81 15.76 10.05
C GLU A 86 -8.84 15.07 11.43
N ASP A 87 -8.30 13.85 11.54
CA ASP A 87 -8.22 13.08 12.78
C ASP A 87 -6.82 12.49 13.00
N PRO A 88 -5.86 13.31 13.45
CA PRO A 88 -4.50 12.86 13.72
C PRO A 88 -4.42 11.90 14.92
N LEU A 89 -5.31 12.01 15.89
CA LEU A 89 -5.28 11.17 17.10
C LEU A 89 -5.63 9.72 16.78
N THR A 90 -6.72 9.48 16.07
CA THR A 90 -7.11 8.11 15.68
C THR A 90 -6.09 7.53 14.72
N THR A 91 -5.61 8.31 13.74
CA THR A 91 -4.55 7.88 12.82
C THR A 91 -3.29 7.46 13.59
N THR A 92 -2.86 8.23 14.58
CA THR A 92 -1.69 7.93 15.42
C THR A 92 -1.92 6.65 16.24
N LYS A 93 -3.07 6.50 16.89
CA LYS A 93 -3.40 5.31 17.70
C LYS A 93 -3.37 4.03 16.86
N VAL A 94 -4.02 4.05 15.69
CA VAL A 94 -4.05 2.87 14.82
C VAL A 94 -2.67 2.58 14.22
N ASN A 95 -2.04 3.58 13.62
CA ASN A 95 -0.84 3.37 12.84
C ASN A 95 0.44 3.21 13.68
N ILE A 96 0.51 3.83 14.86
CA ILE A 96 1.70 3.72 15.74
C ILE A 96 1.47 2.67 16.82
N LEU A 97 0.43 2.81 17.65
CA LEU A 97 0.19 1.86 18.72
C LEU A 97 -0.15 0.48 18.15
N GLY A 98 -0.99 0.40 17.11
CA GLY A 98 -1.30 -0.85 16.43
C GLY A 98 -0.05 -1.52 15.86
N THR A 99 0.84 -0.78 15.19
CA THR A 99 2.12 -1.31 14.70
C THR A 99 3.01 -1.80 15.84
N LEU A 100 3.08 -1.06 16.95
CA LEU A 100 3.88 -1.45 18.12
C LEU A 100 3.33 -2.75 18.74
N ASN A 101 2.01 -2.92 18.84
CA ASN A 101 1.39 -4.16 19.28
C ASN A 101 1.78 -5.33 18.38
N VAL A 102 1.69 -5.16 17.05
CA VAL A 102 2.06 -6.19 16.07
C VAL A 102 3.53 -6.58 16.21
N LEU A 103 4.45 -5.61 16.29
CA LEU A 103 5.88 -5.87 16.48
C LEU A 103 6.17 -6.59 17.81
N SER A 104 5.52 -6.17 18.90
CA SER A 104 5.70 -6.78 20.21
C SER A 104 5.21 -8.23 20.23
N ALA A 105 4.03 -8.49 19.68
CA ALA A 105 3.46 -9.84 19.60
C ALA A 105 4.29 -10.74 18.66
N ALA A 106 4.76 -10.21 17.52
CA ALA A 106 5.63 -10.94 16.59
C ALA A 106 6.94 -11.38 17.27
N ARG A 107 7.55 -10.49 18.07
CA ARG A 107 8.73 -10.83 18.88
C ARG A 107 8.43 -11.91 19.91
N GLU A 108 7.33 -11.78 20.68
CA GLU A 108 6.95 -12.80 21.68
C GLU A 108 6.68 -14.15 21.06
N ALA A 109 6.02 -14.19 19.90
CA ALA A 109 5.71 -15.40 19.16
C ALA A 109 6.90 -15.97 18.37
N LYS A 110 8.04 -15.27 18.32
CA LYS A 110 9.25 -15.65 17.56
C LYS A 110 8.96 -15.79 16.06
N VAL A 111 8.18 -14.88 15.51
CA VAL A 111 7.93 -14.78 14.06
C VAL A 111 9.28 -14.68 13.32
N GLU A 112 9.43 -15.40 12.20
CA GLU A 112 10.67 -15.38 11.42
C GLU A 112 10.92 -14.01 10.83
N ARG A 113 9.89 -13.40 10.19
CA ARG A 113 10.04 -12.07 9.60
C ARG A 113 8.72 -11.30 9.53
N LEU A 114 8.83 -9.98 9.73
CA LEU A 114 7.73 -9.04 9.57
C LEU A 114 8.05 -8.06 8.43
N VAL A 115 7.15 -7.98 7.44
CA VAL A 115 7.20 -6.99 6.36
C VAL A 115 6.20 -5.87 6.65
N TYR A 116 6.70 -4.64 6.76
CA TYR A 116 5.92 -3.46 7.11
C TYR A 116 5.60 -2.61 5.88
N ALA A 117 4.33 -2.31 5.68
CA ALA A 117 3.86 -1.39 4.65
C ALA A 117 4.14 0.06 5.03
N SER A 118 5.26 0.61 4.57
CA SER A 118 5.58 2.03 4.64
C SER A 118 5.04 2.78 3.40
N SER A 119 5.47 4.01 3.20
CA SER A 119 4.92 4.90 2.17
C SER A 119 5.98 5.87 1.64
N SER A 120 5.90 6.18 0.35
CA SER A 120 6.66 7.28 -0.25
C SER A 120 6.38 8.66 0.35
N SER A 121 5.27 8.79 1.09
CA SER A 121 4.93 10.03 1.79
C SER A 121 5.98 10.47 2.83
N VAL A 122 6.83 9.55 3.30
CA VAL A 122 7.94 9.86 4.22
C VAL A 122 8.96 10.82 3.63
N TYR A 123 9.09 10.87 2.30
CA TYR A 123 10.00 11.79 1.60
C TYR A 123 9.50 13.23 1.56
N GLY A 124 8.17 13.42 1.67
CA GLY A 124 7.54 14.74 1.56
C GLY A 124 7.82 15.42 0.22
N ASP A 125 7.83 16.75 0.25
CA ASP A 125 8.00 17.61 -0.93
C ASP A 125 9.48 18.01 -1.15
N THR A 126 10.38 17.03 -1.20
CA THR A 126 11.77 17.30 -1.57
C THR A 126 11.90 17.33 -3.10
N PRO A 127 12.60 18.33 -3.70
CA PRO A 127 12.67 18.48 -5.17
C PRO A 127 13.55 17.41 -5.84
N THR A 128 14.42 16.76 -5.09
CA THR A 128 15.38 15.77 -5.63
C THR A 128 14.67 14.51 -6.11
N LEU A 129 14.94 14.11 -7.34
CA LEU A 129 14.45 12.90 -7.99
C LEU A 129 15.60 12.17 -8.68
N PRO A 130 15.53 10.82 -8.78
CA PRO A 130 14.58 9.92 -8.11
C PRO A 130 14.79 9.87 -6.59
N LYS A 131 13.73 9.50 -5.85
CA LYS A 131 13.78 9.28 -4.41
C LYS A 131 14.59 8.03 -4.09
N LYS A 132 15.56 8.14 -3.17
CA LYS A 132 16.42 7.06 -2.70
C LYS A 132 16.19 6.82 -1.22
N GLU A 133 16.34 5.58 -0.77
CA GLU A 133 16.07 5.16 0.62
C GLU A 133 16.91 5.93 1.65
N GLY A 134 18.16 6.25 1.31
CA GLY A 134 19.07 7.01 2.16
C GLY A 134 18.81 8.53 2.24
N MET A 135 17.80 9.06 1.54
CA MET A 135 17.43 10.48 1.65
C MET A 135 16.83 10.79 3.02
N LYS A 136 17.14 11.98 3.54
CA LYS A 136 16.53 12.48 4.78
C LYS A 136 15.00 12.53 4.62
N ALA A 137 14.29 11.88 5.53
CA ALA A 137 12.84 11.94 5.59
C ALA A 137 12.36 13.37 5.89
N ASN A 138 11.27 13.78 5.25
CA ASN A 138 10.64 15.10 5.42
C ASN A 138 9.11 14.98 5.39
N PRO A 139 8.49 14.22 6.31
CA PRO A 139 7.05 13.96 6.30
C PRO A 139 6.25 15.26 6.44
N GLN A 140 5.22 15.44 5.59
CA GLN A 140 4.40 16.65 5.52
C GLN A 140 2.96 16.43 6.03
N SER A 141 2.67 15.28 6.66
CA SER A 141 1.36 14.97 7.22
C SER A 141 1.48 14.03 8.42
N PRO A 142 0.47 14.00 9.31
CA PRO A 142 0.44 13.03 10.40
C PRO A 142 0.55 11.59 9.90
N TYR A 143 -0.11 11.23 8.80
CA TYR A 143 0.05 9.91 8.17
C TYR A 143 1.51 9.61 7.82
N ALA A 144 2.20 10.53 7.14
CA ALA A 144 3.59 10.34 6.77
C ALA A 144 4.51 10.19 8.00
N VAL A 145 4.24 10.95 9.06
CA VAL A 145 4.93 10.81 10.36
C VAL A 145 4.70 9.42 10.95
N THR A 146 3.45 8.92 10.96
CA THR A 146 3.18 7.59 11.50
C THR A 146 3.91 6.48 10.73
N LYS A 147 4.02 6.61 9.41
CA LYS A 147 4.75 5.63 8.58
C LYS A 147 6.25 5.66 8.86
N LEU A 148 6.84 6.83 9.01
CA LEU A 148 8.25 6.99 9.40
C LEU A 148 8.53 6.41 10.78
N ILE A 149 7.68 6.68 11.77
CA ILE A 149 7.80 6.10 13.11
C ILE A 149 7.74 4.58 13.07
N GLY A 150 6.86 4.00 12.24
CA GLY A 150 6.80 2.56 12.03
C GLY A 150 8.11 1.98 11.49
N GLU A 151 8.76 2.64 10.52
CA GLU A 151 10.10 2.24 10.02
C GLU A 151 11.15 2.26 11.15
N GLU A 152 11.16 3.31 11.97
CA GLU A 152 12.09 3.41 13.09
C GLU A 152 11.85 2.31 14.14
N TYR A 153 10.61 1.98 14.46
CA TYR A 153 10.31 0.84 15.33
C TYR A 153 10.76 -0.48 14.70
N CYS A 154 10.51 -0.72 13.42
CA CYS A 154 11.00 -1.91 12.72
C CYS A 154 12.52 -2.05 12.85
N ARG A 155 13.27 -0.97 12.58
CA ARG A 155 14.73 -0.93 12.71
C ARG A 155 15.19 -1.26 14.14
N ILE A 156 14.52 -0.70 15.17
CA ILE A 156 14.84 -0.95 16.59
C ILE A 156 14.53 -2.40 16.96
N TYR A 157 13.38 -2.94 16.51
CA TYR A 157 13.02 -4.33 16.81
C TYR A 157 14.01 -5.33 16.18
N TYR A 158 14.54 -5.02 15.00
CA TYR A 158 15.61 -5.80 14.41
C TYR A 158 16.93 -5.68 15.20
N SER A 159 17.40 -4.46 15.44
CA SER A 159 18.73 -4.23 16.04
C SER A 159 18.83 -4.62 17.51
N ILE A 160 17.75 -4.47 18.29
CA ILE A 160 17.77 -4.73 19.75
C ILE A 160 17.20 -6.10 20.08
N TYR A 161 16.11 -6.50 19.43
CA TYR A 161 15.39 -7.72 19.80
C TYR A 161 15.60 -8.88 18.82
N GLY A 162 16.28 -8.66 17.70
CA GLY A 162 16.59 -9.69 16.71
C GLY A 162 15.38 -10.14 15.87
N LEU A 163 14.23 -9.42 15.94
CA LEU A 163 13.11 -9.70 15.05
C LEU A 163 13.44 -9.21 13.65
N GLU A 164 13.49 -10.10 12.66
CA GLU A 164 13.71 -9.68 11.29
C GLU A 164 12.55 -8.84 10.78
N THR A 165 12.82 -7.59 10.43
CA THR A 165 11.84 -6.64 9.88
C THR A 165 12.31 -6.09 8.55
N VAL A 166 11.38 -5.90 7.60
CA VAL A 166 11.64 -5.29 6.28
C VAL A 166 10.59 -4.22 6.05
N CYS A 167 11.00 -3.01 5.66
CA CYS A 167 10.07 -1.91 5.37
C CYS A 167 9.97 -1.67 3.87
N LEU A 168 8.74 -1.59 3.34
CA LEU A 168 8.47 -1.34 1.93
C LEU A 168 7.79 0.02 1.75
N ARG A 169 8.48 1.01 1.17
CA ARG A 169 7.92 2.32 0.82
C ARG A 169 7.18 2.23 -0.50
N TYR A 170 5.87 2.05 -0.45
CA TYR A 170 5.04 1.97 -1.65
C TYR A 170 4.87 3.33 -2.32
N PHE A 171 4.94 3.34 -3.67
CA PHE A 171 4.70 4.51 -4.51
C PHE A 171 3.40 4.35 -5.28
N ASN A 172 2.42 5.22 -5.02
CA ASN A 172 1.15 5.38 -5.74
C ASN A 172 0.54 4.06 -6.27
N VAL A 173 0.29 3.12 -5.35
CA VAL A 173 -0.25 1.80 -5.71
C VAL A 173 -1.65 1.95 -6.30
N PHE A 174 -1.93 1.22 -7.38
CA PHE A 174 -3.23 1.17 -8.01
C PHE A 174 -3.57 -0.24 -8.50
N GLY A 175 -4.86 -0.54 -8.69
CA GLY A 175 -5.32 -1.84 -9.17
C GLY A 175 -6.77 -2.14 -8.82
N PRO A 176 -7.26 -3.34 -9.18
CA PRO A 176 -8.57 -3.84 -8.77
C PRO A 176 -8.75 -3.84 -7.25
N ARG A 177 -10.01 -3.72 -6.78
CA ARG A 177 -10.39 -3.63 -5.36
C ARG A 177 -9.98 -2.34 -4.64
N GLN A 178 -9.34 -1.38 -5.32
CA GLN A 178 -9.11 -0.07 -4.73
C GLN A 178 -10.43 0.70 -4.65
N ASP A 179 -10.79 1.19 -3.45
CA ASP A 179 -12.11 1.81 -3.21
C ASP A 179 -12.25 3.19 -3.89
N PRO A 180 -13.14 3.33 -4.89
CA PRO A 180 -13.41 4.62 -5.52
C PRO A 180 -14.35 5.50 -4.72
N GLY A 181 -15.11 4.91 -3.79
CA GLY A 181 -16.14 5.58 -2.98
C GLY A 181 -15.59 6.26 -1.75
N SER A 182 -14.31 6.04 -1.40
CA SER A 182 -13.69 6.74 -0.28
C SER A 182 -13.66 8.25 -0.54
N GLN A 183 -14.01 9.06 0.46
CA GLN A 183 -13.85 10.52 0.43
C GLN A 183 -12.43 10.91 0.02
N TYR A 184 -11.45 10.05 0.31
CA TYR A 184 -10.03 10.23 0.06
C TYR A 184 -9.51 9.32 -1.07
N ALA A 185 -10.38 8.95 -2.02
CA ALA A 185 -10.01 8.06 -3.12
C ALA A 185 -8.82 8.59 -3.92
N ALA A 186 -7.89 7.69 -4.23
CA ALA A 186 -6.75 7.99 -5.10
C ALA A 186 -7.22 8.38 -6.52
N VAL A 187 -6.36 9.06 -7.26
CA VAL A 187 -6.70 9.65 -8.56
C VAL A 187 -7.21 8.62 -9.57
N ILE A 188 -6.56 7.45 -9.68
CA ILE A 188 -6.92 6.43 -10.69
C ILE A 188 -8.33 5.88 -10.46
N PRO A 189 -8.71 5.32 -9.27
CA PRO A 189 -10.06 4.80 -9.07
C PRO A 189 -11.14 5.89 -9.21
N LYS A 190 -10.83 7.12 -8.77
CA LYS A 190 -11.74 8.26 -8.94
C LYS A 190 -12.00 8.59 -10.41
N PHE A 191 -10.93 8.67 -11.22
CA PHE A 191 -11.04 9.01 -12.64
C PHE A 191 -11.77 7.90 -13.41
N ILE A 192 -11.41 6.63 -13.19
CA ILE A 192 -12.10 5.49 -13.80
C ILE A 192 -13.60 5.56 -13.51
N THR A 193 -13.98 5.74 -12.23
CA THR A 193 -15.40 5.80 -11.83
C THR A 193 -16.16 6.93 -12.48
N LEU A 194 -15.54 8.13 -12.56
CA LEU A 194 -16.19 9.29 -13.20
C LEU A 194 -16.34 9.06 -14.69
N MET A 195 -15.27 8.62 -15.37
CA MET A 195 -15.27 8.47 -16.84
C MET A 195 -16.16 7.31 -17.30
N LEU A 196 -16.27 6.21 -16.53
CA LEU A 196 -17.27 5.16 -16.78
C LEU A 196 -18.72 5.68 -16.72
N LYS A 197 -18.98 6.73 -15.91
CA LYS A 197 -20.27 7.41 -15.81
C LYS A 197 -20.43 8.56 -16.81
N GLY A 198 -19.51 8.70 -17.77
CA GLY A 198 -19.50 9.80 -18.75
C GLY A 198 -19.23 11.18 -18.15
N LYS A 199 -18.64 11.26 -16.93
CA LYS A 199 -18.37 12.52 -16.23
C LYS A 199 -16.91 12.93 -16.37
N SER A 200 -16.65 14.26 -16.47
CA SER A 200 -15.32 14.83 -16.51
C SER A 200 -14.56 14.63 -15.21
N PRO A 201 -13.32 14.09 -15.25
CA PRO A 201 -12.47 13.98 -14.07
C PRO A 201 -11.88 15.35 -13.70
N PRO A 202 -11.83 15.72 -12.40
CA PRO A 202 -11.23 16.99 -11.95
C PRO A 202 -9.71 16.86 -11.84
N ILE A 203 -8.96 17.71 -12.52
CA ILE A 203 -7.52 17.89 -12.39
C ILE A 203 -7.24 19.14 -11.55
N TYR A 204 -6.48 18.99 -10.47
CA TYR A 204 -6.04 20.09 -9.63
C TYR A 204 -4.68 20.60 -10.14
N GLY A 205 -4.63 21.87 -10.59
CA GLY A 205 -3.47 22.45 -11.27
C GLY A 205 -3.52 22.28 -12.79
N ASP A 206 -2.35 22.20 -13.42
CA ASP A 206 -2.15 22.13 -14.88
C ASP A 206 -2.16 20.68 -15.45
N GLY A 207 -2.22 19.69 -14.59
CA GLY A 207 -2.16 18.26 -15.00
C GLY A 207 -0.75 17.73 -15.28
N GLU A 208 0.28 18.59 -15.24
CA GLU A 208 1.68 18.20 -15.47
C GLU A 208 2.36 17.60 -14.22
N GLN A 209 1.67 17.61 -13.07
CA GLN A 209 2.13 16.85 -11.91
C GLN A 209 2.17 15.36 -12.26
N SER A 210 3.25 14.69 -11.86
CA SER A 210 3.49 13.29 -12.24
C SER A 210 3.68 12.37 -11.05
N ARG A 211 3.30 11.11 -11.23
CA ARG A 211 3.41 10.06 -10.22
C ARG A 211 4.09 8.82 -10.79
N ASP A 212 4.86 8.15 -9.96
CA ASP A 212 5.34 6.80 -10.21
C ASP A 212 4.24 5.85 -9.72
N PHE A 213 3.38 5.43 -10.66
CA PHE A 213 2.27 4.54 -10.38
C PHE A 213 2.72 3.09 -10.41
N THR A 214 2.39 2.34 -9.36
CA THR A 214 2.79 0.94 -9.19
C THR A 214 1.56 0.05 -9.19
N PHE A 215 1.49 -0.86 -10.16
CA PHE A 215 0.38 -1.82 -10.22
C PHE A 215 0.45 -2.80 -9.04
N ILE A 216 -0.71 -3.20 -8.54
CA ILE A 216 -0.84 -3.99 -7.30
C ILE A 216 -0.07 -5.30 -7.34
N ASP A 217 -0.04 -6.02 -8.46
CA ASP A 217 0.64 -7.32 -8.56
C ASP A 217 2.16 -7.17 -8.33
N ASN A 218 2.77 -6.07 -8.78
CA ASN A 218 4.18 -5.77 -8.49
C ASN A 218 4.42 -5.55 -6.99
N VAL A 219 3.45 -4.95 -6.29
CA VAL A 219 3.53 -4.74 -4.83
C VAL A 219 3.36 -6.05 -4.08
N VAL A 220 2.46 -6.91 -4.52
CA VAL A 220 2.26 -8.25 -3.96
C VAL A 220 3.56 -9.05 -4.06
N GLU A 221 4.17 -9.10 -5.25
CA GLU A 221 5.42 -9.82 -5.46
C GLU A 221 6.55 -9.28 -4.56
N ALA A 222 6.68 -7.96 -4.43
CA ALA A 222 7.66 -7.34 -3.53
C ALA A 222 7.47 -7.76 -2.06
N ASN A 223 6.23 -7.90 -1.60
CA ASN A 223 5.94 -8.37 -0.24
C ASN A 223 6.39 -9.83 -0.03
N LEU A 224 6.11 -10.69 -1.00
CA LEU A 224 6.49 -12.11 -0.92
C LEU A 224 8.01 -12.28 -0.98
N GLN A 225 8.68 -11.55 -1.87
CA GLN A 225 10.14 -11.53 -1.97
C GLN A 225 10.79 -11.01 -0.68
N ALA A 226 10.22 -9.98 -0.05
CA ALA A 226 10.71 -9.43 1.21
C ALA A 226 10.65 -10.44 2.37
N CYS A 227 9.72 -11.40 2.35
CA CYS A 227 9.63 -12.44 3.38
C CYS A 227 10.86 -13.34 3.44
N THR A 228 11.53 -13.58 2.31
CA THR A 228 12.59 -14.60 2.23
C THR A 228 13.94 -14.08 1.73
N ALA A 229 14.00 -12.85 1.20
CA ALA A 229 15.23 -12.29 0.64
C ALA A 229 16.34 -12.20 1.69
N LYS A 230 17.51 -12.73 1.34
CA LYS A 230 18.72 -12.62 2.16
C LYS A 230 19.24 -11.18 2.12
N GLY A 231 19.64 -10.64 3.27
CA GLY A 231 20.12 -9.26 3.39
C GLY A 231 19.03 -8.18 3.40
N ALA A 232 17.74 -8.56 3.41
CA ALA A 232 16.63 -7.64 3.56
C ALA A 232 16.32 -7.21 5.01
N PRO A 233 16.55 -8.05 6.05
CA PRO A 233 16.24 -7.67 7.43
C PRO A 233 16.93 -6.40 7.89
N GLY A 234 16.16 -5.52 8.54
CA GLY A 234 16.60 -4.22 9.03
C GLY A 234 16.59 -3.10 7.98
N GLU A 235 16.30 -3.42 6.72
CA GLU A 235 16.40 -2.49 5.60
C GLU A 235 15.02 -1.93 5.16
N VAL A 236 15.10 -0.81 4.44
CA VAL A 236 13.95 -0.14 3.81
C VAL A 236 14.13 -0.19 2.29
N PHE A 237 13.05 -0.42 1.55
CA PHE A 237 13.09 -0.51 0.09
C PHE A 237 11.98 0.34 -0.55
N ASN A 238 12.31 1.05 -1.61
CA ASN A 238 11.33 1.68 -2.48
C ASN A 238 10.68 0.64 -3.39
N ILE A 239 9.36 0.57 -3.37
CA ILE A 239 8.57 -0.31 -4.23
C ILE A 239 7.76 0.54 -5.19
N ALA A 240 8.19 0.57 -6.44
CA ALA A 240 7.67 1.41 -7.51
C ALA A 240 7.90 0.75 -8.87
N TYR A 241 7.29 1.31 -9.92
CA TYR A 241 7.59 0.90 -11.29
C TYR A 241 8.87 1.55 -11.83
N GLY A 242 9.25 2.72 -11.30
CA GLY A 242 10.44 3.46 -11.70
C GLY A 242 10.24 4.33 -12.96
N LYS A 243 8.99 4.66 -13.30
CA LYS A 243 8.64 5.59 -14.38
C LYS A 243 7.51 6.50 -13.96
N ARG A 244 7.53 7.74 -14.47
CA ARG A 244 6.50 8.75 -14.16
C ARG A 244 5.45 8.79 -15.26
N VAL A 245 4.21 9.08 -14.84
CA VAL A 245 3.08 9.41 -15.71
C VAL A 245 2.44 10.69 -15.19
N THR A 246 2.15 11.65 -16.06
CA THR A 246 1.42 12.87 -15.70
C THR A 246 -0.06 12.60 -15.53
N ILE A 247 -0.78 13.51 -14.86
CA ILE A 247 -2.24 13.35 -14.73
C ILE A 247 -2.94 13.58 -16.07
N ASN A 248 -2.40 14.42 -16.94
CA ASN A 248 -2.90 14.59 -18.32
C ASN A 248 -2.77 13.27 -19.11
N GLU A 249 -1.57 12.65 -19.11
CA GLU A 249 -1.36 11.34 -19.74
C GLU A 249 -2.28 10.26 -19.18
N LEU A 250 -2.59 10.28 -17.87
CA LEU A 250 -3.55 9.34 -17.27
C LEU A 250 -4.94 9.48 -17.93
N VAL A 251 -5.43 10.71 -18.09
CA VAL A 251 -6.74 10.96 -18.74
C VAL A 251 -6.73 10.50 -20.20
N GLU A 252 -5.67 10.79 -20.96
CA GLU A 252 -5.53 10.35 -22.35
C GLU A 252 -5.60 8.81 -22.47
N ARG A 253 -4.86 8.09 -21.60
CA ARG A 253 -4.84 6.64 -21.57
C ARG A 253 -6.19 6.04 -21.17
N LEU A 254 -6.87 6.64 -20.18
CA LEU A 254 -8.22 6.23 -19.81
C LEU A 254 -9.21 6.45 -20.94
N ASN A 255 -9.17 7.57 -21.65
CA ASN A 255 -9.98 7.81 -22.86
C ASN A 255 -9.75 6.74 -23.92
N LYS A 256 -8.49 6.35 -24.17
CA LYS A 256 -8.16 5.28 -25.11
C LYS A 256 -8.75 3.93 -24.71
N ILE A 257 -8.60 3.53 -23.42
CA ILE A 257 -9.11 2.25 -22.90
C ILE A 257 -10.64 2.22 -22.89
N LEU A 258 -11.27 3.34 -22.52
CA LEU A 258 -12.72 3.46 -22.44
C LEU A 258 -13.38 3.75 -23.79
N GLN A 259 -12.60 4.07 -24.82
CA GLN A 259 -13.06 4.50 -26.14
C GLN A 259 -13.95 5.75 -26.06
N THR A 260 -13.54 6.71 -25.23
CA THR A 260 -14.23 7.99 -24.99
C THR A 260 -13.36 9.19 -25.37
N ARG A 261 -13.93 10.40 -25.29
CA ARG A 261 -13.24 11.68 -25.49
C ARG A 261 -13.67 12.67 -24.42
N ILE A 262 -13.58 12.22 -23.15
CA ILE A 262 -14.00 13.03 -22.02
C ILE A 262 -12.87 13.99 -21.65
N GLU A 263 -13.14 15.29 -21.72
CA GLU A 263 -12.20 16.34 -21.32
C GLU A 263 -12.19 16.49 -19.79
N PRO A 264 -11.03 16.66 -19.16
CA PRO A 264 -10.95 16.94 -17.73
C PRO A 264 -11.40 18.37 -17.40
N THR A 265 -11.78 18.60 -16.15
CA THR A 265 -12.01 19.96 -15.62
C THR A 265 -10.85 20.36 -14.74
N TYR A 266 -10.19 21.50 -15.09
CA TYR A 266 -9.07 22.00 -14.31
C TYR A 266 -9.54 22.87 -13.14
N GLN A 267 -8.96 22.65 -11.97
CA GLN A 267 -9.27 23.34 -10.72
C GLN A 267 -8.00 23.93 -10.10
N SER A 268 -8.15 24.81 -9.12
CA SER A 268 -7.02 25.38 -8.38
C SER A 268 -6.13 24.29 -7.76
N PRO A 269 -4.79 24.45 -7.75
CA PRO A 269 -3.87 23.52 -7.14
C PRO A 269 -4.20 23.25 -5.66
N ARG A 270 -4.00 22.02 -5.20
CA ARG A 270 -4.13 21.67 -3.78
C ARG A 270 -2.88 22.09 -3.01
N LYS A 271 -3.06 22.66 -1.81
CA LYS A 271 -1.93 22.93 -0.91
C LYS A 271 -1.29 21.62 -0.46
N GLY A 272 0.04 21.55 -0.51
CA GLY A 272 0.81 20.38 -0.03
C GLY A 272 0.83 19.19 -1.00
N ASP A 273 0.31 19.33 -2.22
CA ASP A 273 0.43 18.27 -3.22
C ASP A 273 1.86 18.24 -3.80
N VAL A 274 2.48 17.08 -3.75
CA VAL A 274 3.82 16.84 -4.31
C VAL A 274 3.75 16.93 -5.83
N ARG A 275 4.57 17.81 -6.45
CA ARG A 275 4.49 17.99 -7.90
C ARG A 275 4.92 16.77 -8.68
N HIS A 276 6.03 16.13 -8.29
CA HIS A 276 6.57 14.98 -9.00
C HIS A 276 7.01 13.86 -8.03
N SER A 277 6.70 12.63 -8.36
CA SER A 277 7.11 11.43 -7.64
C SER A 277 7.79 10.46 -8.60
N LEU A 278 9.00 10.02 -8.25
CA LEU A 278 9.77 9.01 -8.97
C LEU A 278 10.69 8.31 -7.98
N ALA A 279 10.71 6.99 -7.99
CA ALA A 279 11.59 6.19 -7.14
C ALA A 279 12.84 5.71 -7.87
N ASP A 280 13.94 5.63 -7.14
CA ASP A 280 15.04 4.72 -7.44
C ASP A 280 14.70 3.37 -6.79
N ILE A 281 14.63 2.31 -7.60
CA ILE A 281 14.34 0.94 -7.16
C ILE A 281 15.57 0.03 -7.21
N SER A 282 16.76 0.59 -7.34
CA SER A 282 18.00 -0.17 -7.50
C SER A 282 18.30 -1.07 -6.31
N GLN A 283 18.00 -0.59 -5.09
CA GLN A 283 18.19 -1.37 -3.87
C GLN A 283 17.22 -2.56 -3.80
N ALA A 284 15.94 -2.35 -4.11
CA ALA A 284 14.95 -3.42 -4.18
C ALA A 284 15.32 -4.47 -5.25
N ARG A 285 15.75 -4.04 -6.43
CA ARG A 285 16.24 -4.94 -7.49
C ARG A 285 17.42 -5.81 -7.03
N LYS A 286 18.38 -5.19 -6.38
CA LYS A 286 19.62 -5.87 -5.94
C LYS A 286 19.34 -6.87 -4.81
N THR A 287 18.55 -6.49 -3.82
CA THR A 287 18.41 -7.24 -2.56
C THR A 287 17.17 -8.14 -2.54
N LEU A 288 16.02 -7.63 -3.02
CA LEU A 288 14.80 -8.41 -3.08
C LEU A 288 14.63 -9.19 -4.38
N HIS A 289 15.47 -8.93 -5.39
CA HIS A 289 15.28 -9.37 -6.78
C HIS A 289 13.98 -8.82 -7.39
N TYR A 290 13.52 -7.67 -6.88
CA TYR A 290 12.30 -7.01 -7.33
C TYR A 290 12.41 -6.55 -8.79
N SER A 291 11.55 -7.08 -9.64
CA SER A 291 11.44 -6.69 -11.04
C SER A 291 9.97 -6.44 -11.36
N PRO A 292 9.50 -5.17 -11.37
CA PRO A 292 8.10 -4.90 -11.68
C PRO A 292 7.80 -5.27 -13.15
N GLU A 293 7.02 -6.34 -13.33
CA GLU A 293 6.71 -6.90 -14.65
C GLU A 293 5.55 -6.18 -15.32
N ILE A 294 4.51 -5.82 -14.54
CA ILE A 294 3.31 -5.20 -15.08
C ILE A 294 3.51 -3.69 -15.15
N GLY A 295 3.53 -3.19 -16.39
CA GLY A 295 3.64 -1.78 -16.69
C GLY A 295 2.37 -0.99 -16.42
N PHE A 296 2.47 0.35 -16.52
CA PHE A 296 1.35 1.24 -16.21
C PHE A 296 0.14 0.99 -17.12
N ASP A 297 0.34 0.87 -18.43
CA ASP A 297 -0.76 0.72 -19.39
C ASP A 297 -1.51 -0.60 -19.19
N GLU A 298 -0.80 -1.72 -19.08
CA GLU A 298 -1.38 -3.03 -18.78
C GLU A 298 -2.12 -3.03 -17.44
N GLY A 299 -1.49 -2.49 -16.39
CA GLY A 299 -2.10 -2.38 -15.06
C GLY A 299 -3.37 -1.51 -15.07
N LEU A 300 -3.38 -0.43 -15.87
CA LEU A 300 -4.55 0.44 -16.01
C LEU A 300 -5.71 -0.28 -16.71
N GLU A 301 -5.43 -1.06 -17.77
CA GLU A 301 -6.44 -1.89 -18.45
C GLU A 301 -7.05 -2.92 -17.49
N LYS A 302 -6.22 -3.67 -16.74
CA LYS A 302 -6.68 -4.62 -15.71
C LYS A 302 -7.53 -3.94 -14.65
N THR A 303 -7.13 -2.72 -14.22
CA THR A 303 -7.89 -1.94 -13.24
C THR A 303 -9.26 -1.55 -13.78
N VAL A 304 -9.32 -1.02 -14.99
CA VAL A 304 -10.61 -0.66 -15.64
C VAL A 304 -11.52 -1.87 -15.79
N GLN A 305 -10.99 -3.04 -16.16
CA GLN A 305 -11.76 -4.29 -16.25
C GLN A 305 -12.36 -4.69 -14.89
N GLY A 306 -11.57 -4.64 -13.83
CA GLY A 306 -12.05 -4.92 -12.46
C GLY A 306 -13.18 -3.98 -12.02
N PHE A 307 -13.08 -2.70 -12.38
CA PHE A 307 -14.14 -1.72 -12.07
C PHE A 307 -15.40 -1.92 -12.90
N ARG A 308 -15.30 -2.32 -14.18
CA ARG A 308 -16.47 -2.64 -15.00
C ARG A 308 -17.30 -3.77 -14.40
N GLY A 309 -16.67 -4.83 -13.88
CA GLY A 309 -17.37 -5.94 -13.23
C GLY A 309 -18.10 -5.55 -11.94
N THR A 310 -17.78 -4.40 -11.35
CA THR A 310 -18.46 -3.89 -10.14
C THR A 310 -19.61 -2.93 -10.47
N PHE A 311 -19.64 -2.32 -11.65
CA PHE A 311 -20.64 -1.31 -12.05
C PHE A 311 -21.67 -1.80 -13.05
N PHE A 312 -21.47 -2.95 -13.65
CA PHE A 312 -22.34 -3.60 -14.63
C PHE A 312 -22.48 -5.10 -14.32
#